data_2ca38fc9dd99225455bdfe8c963b6ea9
#
_entry.id   2ca38fc9dd99225455bdfe8c963b6ea9
#
_cell.length_a   1.000
_cell.length_b   1.000
_cell.length_c   1.000
_cell.angle_alpha   90.00
_cell.angle_beta   90.00
_cell.angle_gamma   90.00
#
_symmetry.space_group_name_H-M   'P 1'
#
loop_
_entity.id
_entity.type
_entity.pdbx_description
1 polymer ?
#
loop_
_entity_poly.entity_id
_entity_poly.type
_entity_poly.pdbx_seq_one_letter_code
_entity_poly.pdbx_strand_id
1 'polypeptide(L)'
;MKFEGIYTPAITPLAADGSIDKAAFANVLEYLVESKIHGVIIGGSTGEYYAHTTQERLDLAAQAKDVLNGRLPLIVGTGGIRTEDAVTFAQHAKEIKADALLVGTPPYALPTQQEIADHVKAVDAAAGLPIMLYNYPGRMSVSMGEAFFDAIADVKNIVAIKESSGDMAQLHRLAIHHPNIQLSCGWDDQALEFFAWGAKSWVCAGSNFIPREHVALYEACVIEKNFDKGRRIMAAMMPLMDFLEGGKFVQAIKNGVALNGLSTGGVRKPLSDLDAAEKQALQRVVTELKATIAQIH
;
A
#
# COMPACT_ATOMS: atom_id res chain seq x y z
N MET A 1 -10.69 9.33 10.77
CA MET A 1 -10.38 9.39 9.32
C MET A 1 -11.19 8.32 8.61
N LYS A 2 -11.70 8.57 7.39
CA LYS A 2 -12.25 7.55 6.50
C LYS A 2 -11.25 7.33 5.36
N PHE A 3 -11.07 6.08 4.98
CA PHE A 3 -10.20 5.73 3.86
C PHE A 3 -11.08 5.51 2.62
N GLU A 4 -11.09 6.46 1.70
CA GLU A 4 -11.86 6.39 0.46
C GLU A 4 -10.93 6.70 -0.73
N GLY A 5 -11.00 5.88 -1.78
CA GLY A 5 -10.18 6.06 -2.98
C GLY A 5 -8.89 5.24 -3.02
N ILE A 6 -7.94 5.72 -3.79
CA ILE A 6 -6.66 5.07 -4.08
C ILE A 6 -5.57 5.58 -3.17
N TYR A 7 -4.93 4.68 -2.44
CA TYR A 7 -3.79 4.95 -1.55
C TYR A 7 -2.54 4.31 -2.14
N THR A 8 -1.56 5.13 -2.47
CA THR A 8 -0.32 4.65 -3.11
C THR A 8 0.76 4.40 -2.06
N PRO A 9 1.21 3.14 -1.89
CA PRO A 9 2.43 2.87 -1.12
C PRO A 9 3.62 3.31 -1.97
N ALA A 10 4.14 4.52 -1.69
CA ALA A 10 5.16 5.15 -2.52
C ALA A 10 6.47 4.35 -2.52
N ILE A 11 7.12 4.29 -3.69
CA ILE A 11 8.48 3.76 -3.82
C ILE A 11 9.49 4.68 -3.13
N THR A 12 10.66 4.13 -2.79
CA THR A 12 11.82 4.90 -2.32
C THR A 12 12.91 4.90 -3.40
N PRO A 13 13.10 6.01 -4.11
CA PRO A 13 14.19 6.13 -5.08
C PRO A 13 15.57 6.08 -4.42
N LEU A 14 16.54 5.49 -5.14
CA LEU A 14 17.92 5.37 -4.70
C LEU A 14 18.85 6.10 -5.64
N ALA A 15 19.90 6.70 -5.09
CA ALA A 15 21.03 7.22 -5.83
C ALA A 15 21.97 6.07 -6.30
N ALA A 16 22.95 6.41 -7.13
CA ALA A 16 23.87 5.43 -7.70
C ALA A 16 24.75 4.72 -6.64
N ASP A 17 24.98 5.35 -5.48
CA ASP A 17 25.70 4.79 -4.36
C ASP A 17 24.85 3.93 -3.40
N GLY A 18 23.53 3.79 -3.70
CA GLY A 18 22.56 3.05 -2.90
C GLY A 18 21.97 3.84 -1.72
N SER A 19 22.34 5.09 -1.54
CA SER A 19 21.66 5.99 -0.60
C SER A 19 20.27 6.40 -1.13
N ILE A 20 19.39 6.89 -0.24
CA ILE A 20 18.09 7.39 -0.64
C ILE A 20 18.26 8.71 -1.41
N ASP A 21 17.70 8.77 -2.63
CA ASP A 21 17.64 10.00 -3.43
C ASP A 21 16.45 10.85 -2.98
N LYS A 22 16.71 11.78 -2.07
CA LYS A 22 15.68 12.66 -1.49
C LYS A 22 15.01 13.55 -2.54
N ALA A 23 15.74 13.99 -3.58
CA ALA A 23 15.18 14.82 -4.64
C ALA A 23 14.25 14.02 -5.55
N ALA A 24 14.68 12.83 -5.97
CA ALA A 24 13.84 11.92 -6.73
C ALA A 24 12.60 11.47 -5.93
N PHE A 25 12.74 11.25 -4.62
CA PHE A 25 11.61 10.93 -3.75
C PHE A 25 10.58 12.05 -3.71
N ALA A 26 11.02 13.32 -3.58
CA ALA A 26 10.12 14.46 -3.66
C ALA A 26 9.38 14.52 -5.01
N ASN A 27 10.08 14.27 -6.13
CA ASN A 27 9.46 14.25 -7.46
C ASN A 27 8.41 13.14 -7.61
N VAL A 28 8.65 11.95 -7.03
CA VAL A 28 7.65 10.88 -6.99
C VAL A 28 6.40 11.32 -6.23
N LEU A 29 6.56 11.95 -5.08
CA LEU A 29 5.42 12.44 -4.29
C LEU A 29 4.64 13.54 -5.02
N GLU A 30 5.33 14.49 -5.67
CA GLU A 30 4.69 15.52 -6.49
C GLU A 30 3.89 14.90 -7.66
N TYR A 31 4.47 13.92 -8.36
CA TYR A 31 3.77 13.19 -9.41
C TYR A 31 2.48 12.53 -8.88
N LEU A 32 2.51 11.95 -7.68
CA LEU A 32 1.33 11.34 -7.06
C LEU A 32 0.26 12.38 -6.71
N VAL A 33 0.66 13.55 -6.20
CA VAL A 33 -0.26 14.68 -5.95
C VAL A 33 -0.92 15.16 -7.23
N GLU A 34 -0.14 15.38 -8.30
CA GLU A 34 -0.64 15.82 -9.60
C GLU A 34 -1.56 14.78 -10.26
N SER A 35 -1.33 13.51 -9.98
CA SER A 35 -2.13 12.39 -10.46
C SER A 35 -3.48 12.23 -9.75
N LYS A 36 -3.76 13.06 -8.74
CA LYS A 36 -5.02 13.10 -7.98
C LYS A 36 -5.39 11.77 -7.32
N ILE A 37 -4.40 11.02 -6.83
CA ILE A 37 -4.67 9.90 -5.93
C ILE A 37 -5.21 10.43 -4.60
N HIS A 38 -5.67 9.55 -3.73
CA HIS A 38 -6.42 9.94 -2.53
C HIS A 38 -5.58 9.91 -1.24
N GLY A 39 -4.38 9.34 -1.28
CA GLY A 39 -3.45 9.34 -0.15
C GLY A 39 -2.16 8.59 -0.45
N VAL A 40 -1.16 8.80 0.40
CA VAL A 40 0.18 8.20 0.26
C VAL A 40 0.52 7.40 1.50
N ILE A 41 1.13 6.23 1.30
CA ILE A 41 1.66 5.39 2.39
C ILE A 41 3.18 5.36 2.26
N ILE A 42 3.90 5.73 3.33
CA ILE A 42 5.35 5.65 3.43
C ILE A 42 5.73 4.53 4.42
N GLY A 43 6.83 3.85 4.13
CA GLY A 43 7.29 2.74 5.00
C GLY A 43 6.50 1.44 4.80
N GLY A 44 5.84 1.28 3.65
CA GLY A 44 5.24 0.02 3.22
C GLY A 44 6.24 -0.89 2.47
N SER A 45 5.81 -2.12 2.14
CA SER A 45 6.64 -3.11 1.42
C SER A 45 7.14 -2.59 0.07
N THR A 46 6.30 -1.86 -0.67
CA THR A 46 6.65 -1.26 -1.96
C THR A 46 7.77 -0.22 -1.84
N GLY A 47 7.81 0.49 -0.71
CA GLY A 47 8.88 1.44 -0.39
C GLY A 47 10.12 0.79 0.24
N GLU A 48 10.26 -0.55 0.21
CA GLU A 48 11.42 -1.30 0.68
C GLU A 48 11.77 -1.06 2.17
N TYR A 49 10.75 -0.83 3.04
CA TYR A 49 10.99 -0.53 4.46
C TYR A 49 11.91 -1.53 5.17
N TYR A 50 11.85 -2.80 4.76
CA TYR A 50 12.64 -3.89 5.30
C TYR A 50 14.15 -3.78 5.02
N ALA A 51 14.54 -2.94 4.06
CA ALA A 51 15.91 -2.70 3.66
C ALA A 51 16.42 -1.30 4.10
N HIS A 52 15.64 -0.56 4.88
CA HIS A 52 16.00 0.76 5.40
C HIS A 52 16.40 0.68 6.87
N THR A 53 17.34 1.53 7.26
CA THR A 53 17.63 1.76 8.68
C THR A 53 16.48 2.50 9.36
N THR A 54 16.41 2.45 10.68
CA THR A 54 15.41 3.22 11.44
C THR A 54 15.45 4.69 11.09
N GLN A 55 16.65 5.30 11.02
CA GLN A 55 16.81 6.72 10.73
C GLN A 55 16.32 7.07 9.31
N GLU A 56 16.65 6.25 8.30
CA GLU A 56 16.14 6.46 6.94
C GLU A 56 14.61 6.46 6.88
N ARG A 57 13.96 5.57 7.64
CA ARG A 57 12.49 5.51 7.69
C ARG A 57 11.88 6.74 8.35
N LEU A 58 12.47 7.24 9.45
CA LEU A 58 12.05 8.46 10.11
C LEU A 58 12.20 9.67 9.18
N ASP A 59 13.37 9.80 8.53
CA ASP A 59 13.66 10.88 7.57
C ASP A 59 12.69 10.88 6.38
N LEU A 60 12.40 9.70 5.80
CA LEU A 60 11.45 9.56 4.70
C LEU A 60 10.03 10.00 5.07
N ALA A 61 9.57 9.61 6.26
CA ALA A 61 8.24 10.00 6.75
C ALA A 61 8.16 11.53 6.97
N ALA A 62 9.18 12.13 7.58
CA ALA A 62 9.26 13.58 7.78
C ALA A 62 9.29 14.32 6.44
N GLN A 63 10.17 13.90 5.51
CA GLN A 63 10.24 14.49 4.17
C GLN A 63 8.91 14.37 3.41
N ALA A 64 8.24 13.22 3.50
CA ALA A 64 6.94 13.04 2.87
C ALA A 64 5.90 14.01 3.43
N LYS A 65 5.88 14.22 4.74
CA LYS A 65 4.97 15.20 5.37
C LYS A 65 5.23 16.63 4.84
N ASP A 66 6.49 17.02 4.73
CA ASP A 66 6.88 18.34 4.23
C ASP A 66 6.48 18.51 2.76
N VAL A 67 6.80 17.55 1.90
CA VAL A 67 6.47 17.61 0.47
C VAL A 67 4.97 17.60 0.24
N LEU A 68 4.24 16.71 0.89
CA LEU A 68 2.79 16.63 0.73
C LEU A 68 2.08 17.89 1.25
N ASN A 69 2.58 18.51 2.30
CA ASN A 69 2.10 19.77 2.86
C ASN A 69 0.55 19.83 2.98
N GLY A 70 -0.07 18.75 3.44
CA GLY A 70 -1.51 18.64 3.62
C GLY A 70 -2.34 18.47 2.34
N ARG A 71 -1.71 18.35 1.16
CA ARG A 71 -2.41 18.13 -0.12
C ARG A 71 -2.98 16.73 -0.27
N LEU A 72 -2.36 15.75 0.36
CA LEU A 72 -2.83 14.37 0.45
C LEU A 72 -2.62 13.85 1.88
N PRO A 73 -3.50 12.96 2.38
CA PRO A 73 -3.27 12.24 3.62
C PRO A 73 -1.98 11.43 3.56
N LEU A 74 -1.20 11.48 4.65
CA LEU A 74 0.01 10.70 4.87
C LEU A 74 -0.26 9.56 5.85
N ILE A 75 -0.06 8.33 5.43
CA ILE A 75 -0.10 7.14 6.26
C ILE A 75 1.33 6.64 6.47
N VAL A 76 1.73 6.39 7.70
CA VAL A 76 3.06 5.86 8.03
C VAL A 76 2.98 4.39 8.39
N GLY A 77 3.74 3.55 7.66
CA GLY A 77 3.90 2.14 7.96
C GLY A 77 4.83 1.93 9.16
N THR A 78 4.34 1.18 10.15
CA THR A 78 5.12 0.87 11.38
C THR A 78 5.78 -0.50 11.33
N GLY A 79 5.74 -1.21 10.20
CA GLY A 79 6.25 -2.57 10.06
C GLY A 79 7.66 -2.74 10.63
N GLY A 80 7.85 -3.77 11.44
CA GLY A 80 9.10 -4.12 12.09
C GLY A 80 9.02 -5.51 12.72
N ILE A 81 10.17 -6.11 13.05
CA ILE A 81 10.20 -7.41 13.73
C ILE A 81 9.86 -7.24 15.20
N ARG A 82 10.35 -6.14 15.83
CA ARG A 82 10.13 -5.87 17.25
C ARG A 82 9.00 -4.85 17.43
N THR A 83 8.22 -5.03 18.49
CA THR A 83 7.16 -4.08 18.86
C THR A 83 7.73 -2.70 19.19
N GLU A 84 8.92 -2.61 19.81
CA GLU A 84 9.57 -1.34 20.13
C GLU A 84 9.92 -0.52 18.89
N ASP A 85 10.29 -1.17 17.78
CA ASP A 85 10.55 -0.49 16.52
C ASP A 85 9.24 0.10 15.96
N ALA A 86 8.16 -0.67 15.99
CA ALA A 86 6.83 -0.20 15.55
C ALA A 86 6.33 0.97 16.40
N VAL A 87 6.53 0.93 17.73
CA VAL A 87 6.22 2.01 18.67
C VAL A 87 7.03 3.27 18.32
N THR A 88 8.33 3.13 18.01
CA THR A 88 9.17 4.26 17.60
C THR A 88 8.64 4.95 16.34
N PHE A 89 8.26 4.17 15.32
CA PHE A 89 7.69 4.73 14.10
C PHE A 89 6.31 5.38 14.34
N ALA A 90 5.49 4.80 15.21
CA ALA A 90 4.20 5.36 15.58
C ALA A 90 4.34 6.71 16.32
N GLN A 91 5.27 6.80 17.28
CA GLN A 91 5.58 8.04 18.00
C GLN A 91 6.05 9.13 17.03
N HIS A 92 6.98 8.80 16.13
CA HIS A 92 7.43 9.74 15.11
C HIS A 92 6.30 10.18 14.17
N ALA A 93 5.44 9.26 13.74
CA ALA A 93 4.28 9.60 12.92
C ALA A 93 3.36 10.61 13.61
N LYS A 94 3.15 10.47 14.94
CA LYS A 94 2.42 11.46 15.74
C LYS A 94 3.14 12.81 15.78
N GLU A 95 4.45 12.82 16.00
CA GLU A 95 5.27 14.05 16.07
C GLU A 95 5.20 14.86 14.77
N ILE A 96 5.32 14.20 13.61
CA ILE A 96 5.20 14.83 12.30
C ILE A 96 3.76 15.11 11.87
N LYS A 97 2.77 14.76 12.71
CA LYS A 97 1.33 14.92 12.42
C LYS A 97 0.91 14.16 11.16
N ALA A 98 1.33 12.92 11.03
CA ALA A 98 0.77 12.02 10.02
C ALA A 98 -0.72 11.79 10.27
N ASP A 99 -1.46 11.42 9.24
CA ASP A 99 -2.92 11.31 9.31
C ASP A 99 -3.39 9.95 9.83
N ALA A 100 -2.58 8.88 9.63
CA ALA A 100 -2.87 7.53 10.08
C ALA A 100 -1.61 6.64 10.11
N LEU A 101 -1.78 5.44 10.66
CA LEU A 101 -0.77 4.38 10.66
C LEU A 101 -1.22 3.19 9.83
N LEU A 102 -0.25 2.50 9.21
CA LEU A 102 -0.44 1.17 8.64
C LEU A 102 0.30 0.16 9.54
N VAL A 103 -0.44 -0.72 10.21
CA VAL A 103 0.08 -1.64 11.23
C VAL A 103 -0.13 -3.08 10.81
N GLY A 104 0.94 -3.81 10.55
CA GLY A 104 0.92 -5.22 10.18
C GLY A 104 1.37 -6.13 11.32
N THR A 105 1.20 -7.43 11.12
CA THR A 105 1.77 -8.46 11.98
C THR A 105 3.31 -8.41 11.89
N PRO A 106 4.05 -8.51 13.02
CA PRO A 106 5.50 -8.67 12.99
C PRO A 106 5.89 -9.89 12.16
N PRO A 107 6.74 -9.75 11.12
CA PRO A 107 7.16 -10.86 10.29
C PRO A 107 8.16 -11.77 11.04
N TYR A 108 8.33 -13.01 10.56
CA TYR A 108 9.33 -13.97 11.03
C TYR A 108 9.05 -14.58 12.42
N ALA A 109 8.60 -13.78 13.40
CA ALA A 109 8.41 -14.21 14.78
C ALA A 109 7.23 -15.18 15.00
N LEU A 110 6.30 -15.26 14.04
CA LEU A 110 5.10 -16.10 14.06
C LEU A 110 4.26 -15.93 15.34
N PRO A 111 3.87 -14.69 15.68
CA PRO A 111 3.14 -14.41 16.91
C PRO A 111 1.75 -15.06 16.92
N THR A 112 1.27 -15.40 18.12
CA THR A 112 -0.11 -15.81 18.34
C THR A 112 -1.08 -14.65 18.12
N GLN A 113 -2.38 -14.92 18.00
CA GLN A 113 -3.40 -13.89 17.80
C GLN A 113 -3.41 -12.85 18.94
N GLN A 114 -3.19 -13.30 20.17
CA GLN A 114 -3.09 -12.40 21.33
C GLN A 114 -1.83 -11.51 21.24
N GLU A 115 -0.69 -12.07 20.86
CA GLU A 115 0.55 -11.28 20.72
C GLU A 115 0.47 -10.27 19.58
N ILE A 116 -0.25 -10.58 18.48
CA ILE A 116 -0.54 -9.58 17.44
C ILE A 116 -1.43 -8.47 18.00
N ALA A 117 -2.45 -8.82 18.79
CA ALA A 117 -3.33 -7.82 19.42
C ALA A 117 -2.56 -6.92 20.41
N ASP A 118 -1.67 -7.50 21.23
CA ASP A 118 -0.84 -6.75 22.17
C ASP A 118 0.15 -5.81 21.42
N HIS A 119 0.72 -6.27 20.31
CA HIS A 119 1.54 -5.44 19.42
C HIS A 119 0.75 -4.23 18.90
N VAL A 120 -0.45 -4.46 18.35
CA VAL A 120 -1.30 -3.38 17.80
C VAL A 120 -1.73 -2.41 18.91
N LYS A 121 -2.09 -2.91 20.10
CA LYS A 121 -2.43 -2.08 21.27
C LYS A 121 -1.25 -1.22 21.73
N ALA A 122 -0.03 -1.75 21.71
CA ALA A 122 1.16 -0.97 22.04
C ALA A 122 1.41 0.17 21.04
N VAL A 123 1.20 -0.08 19.75
CA VAL A 123 1.30 0.94 18.68
C VAL A 123 0.21 2.00 18.85
N ASP A 124 -1.03 1.60 19.13
CA ASP A 124 -2.15 2.51 19.40
C ASP A 124 -1.88 3.43 20.59
N ALA A 125 -1.44 2.85 21.70
CA ALA A 125 -1.09 3.60 22.92
C ALA A 125 0.02 4.63 22.69
N ALA A 126 0.96 4.34 21.79
CA ALA A 126 2.08 5.23 21.48
C ALA A 126 1.66 6.47 20.68
N ALA A 127 0.74 6.34 19.73
CA ALA A 127 0.38 7.40 18.82
C ALA A 127 -1.04 7.95 19.00
N GLY A 128 -2.03 7.10 19.24
CA GLY A 128 -3.44 7.48 19.27
C GLY A 128 -3.96 7.99 17.91
N LEU A 129 -3.32 7.61 16.83
CA LEU A 129 -3.71 7.94 15.45
C LEU A 129 -4.66 6.87 14.88
N PRO A 130 -5.49 7.21 13.88
CA PRO A 130 -6.25 6.21 13.15
C PRO A 130 -5.33 5.10 12.61
N ILE A 131 -5.75 3.84 12.76
CA ILE A 131 -4.99 2.66 12.32
C ILE A 131 -5.73 1.98 11.17
N MET A 132 -5.00 1.75 10.08
CA MET A 132 -5.31 0.74 9.07
C MET A 132 -4.47 -0.51 9.39
N LEU A 133 -5.12 -1.60 9.75
CA LEU A 133 -4.46 -2.90 9.90
C LEU A 133 -3.93 -3.38 8.54
N TYR A 134 -2.90 -4.22 8.56
CA TYR A 134 -2.36 -4.83 7.36
C TYR A 134 -2.24 -6.33 7.52
N ASN A 135 -3.18 -7.06 6.93
CA ASN A 135 -3.18 -8.52 6.93
C ASN A 135 -2.55 -9.05 5.64
N TYR A 136 -1.32 -9.54 5.73
CA TYR A 136 -0.61 -10.12 4.60
C TYR A 136 0.16 -11.39 5.00
N PRO A 137 -0.52 -12.52 5.18
CA PRO A 137 0.11 -13.77 5.60
C PRO A 137 1.19 -14.28 4.64
N GLY A 138 1.10 -13.94 3.35
CA GLY A 138 2.14 -14.27 2.36
C GLY A 138 3.52 -13.69 2.68
N ARG A 139 3.62 -12.59 3.45
CA ARG A 139 4.88 -11.99 3.91
C ARG A 139 5.10 -12.12 5.41
N MET A 140 4.02 -12.15 6.19
CA MET A 140 4.09 -12.16 7.65
C MET A 140 3.97 -13.57 8.24
N SER A 141 3.62 -14.56 7.39
CA SER A 141 3.40 -15.98 7.75
C SER A 141 2.29 -16.25 8.77
N VAL A 142 1.63 -15.21 9.26
CA VAL A 142 0.49 -15.30 10.19
C VAL A 142 -0.64 -14.40 9.70
N SER A 143 -1.87 -14.94 9.70
CA SER A 143 -3.09 -14.20 9.37
C SER A 143 -3.74 -13.63 10.64
N MET A 144 -4.39 -12.47 10.51
CA MET A 144 -5.27 -11.92 11.53
C MET A 144 -6.61 -12.68 11.47
N GLY A 145 -6.90 -13.52 12.49
CA GLY A 145 -8.10 -14.33 12.61
C GLY A 145 -9.10 -13.78 13.63
N GLU A 146 -10.23 -14.47 13.83
CA GLU A 146 -11.31 -14.04 14.72
C GLU A 146 -10.83 -13.72 16.14
N ALA A 147 -9.98 -14.59 16.73
CA ALA A 147 -9.47 -14.36 18.09
C ALA A 147 -8.62 -13.06 18.19
N PHE A 148 -7.97 -12.62 17.09
CA PHE A 148 -7.31 -11.32 17.04
C PHE A 148 -8.36 -10.20 17.05
N PHE A 149 -9.41 -10.28 16.21
CA PHE A 149 -10.45 -9.24 16.16
C PHE A 149 -11.21 -9.12 17.48
N ASP A 150 -11.49 -10.24 18.16
CA ASP A 150 -12.08 -10.25 19.50
C ASP A 150 -11.17 -9.52 20.51
N ALA A 151 -9.85 -9.78 20.45
CA ALA A 151 -8.89 -9.20 21.37
C ALA A 151 -8.70 -7.68 21.18
N ILE A 152 -9.02 -7.13 20.01
CA ILE A 152 -8.90 -5.68 19.71
C ILE A 152 -10.23 -4.94 19.67
N ALA A 153 -11.35 -5.59 20.00
CA ALA A 153 -12.69 -5.02 19.84
C ALA A 153 -12.90 -3.69 20.61
N ASP A 154 -12.12 -3.43 21.66
CA ASP A 154 -12.11 -2.22 22.46
C ASP A 154 -11.22 -1.09 21.90
N VAL A 155 -10.39 -1.34 20.89
CA VAL A 155 -9.43 -0.37 20.34
C VAL A 155 -10.11 0.52 19.29
N LYS A 156 -10.52 1.70 19.70
CA LYS A 156 -11.34 2.61 18.88
C LYS A 156 -10.60 3.24 17.68
N ASN A 157 -9.27 3.30 17.72
CA ASN A 157 -8.48 3.88 16.64
C ASN A 157 -8.26 2.91 15.47
N ILE A 158 -8.62 1.63 15.62
CA ILE A 158 -8.62 0.68 14.51
C ILE A 158 -9.88 0.94 13.67
N VAL A 159 -9.70 1.55 12.50
CA VAL A 159 -10.80 2.04 11.67
C VAL A 159 -10.85 1.41 10.27
N ALA A 160 -9.76 0.75 9.85
CA ALA A 160 -9.69 0.08 8.56
C ALA A 160 -8.76 -1.15 8.59
N ILE A 161 -8.89 -1.99 7.58
CA ILE A 161 -7.96 -3.09 7.31
C ILE A 161 -7.61 -3.13 5.82
N LYS A 162 -6.32 -3.10 5.51
CA LYS A 162 -5.77 -3.51 4.23
C LYS A 162 -5.69 -5.03 4.22
N GLU A 163 -6.61 -5.67 3.52
CA GLU A 163 -6.66 -7.13 3.39
C GLU A 163 -5.88 -7.56 2.16
N SER A 164 -4.82 -8.33 2.37
CA SER A 164 -3.86 -8.76 1.34
C SER A 164 -3.57 -10.25 1.43
N SER A 165 -4.49 -11.07 1.95
CA SER A 165 -4.28 -12.52 2.04
C SER A 165 -4.50 -13.25 0.71
N GLY A 166 -5.24 -12.65 -0.24
CA GLY A 166 -5.73 -13.33 -1.43
C GLY A 166 -6.88 -14.30 -1.15
N ASP A 167 -7.33 -14.42 0.12
CA ASP A 167 -8.41 -15.31 0.54
C ASP A 167 -9.77 -14.59 0.48
N MET A 168 -10.56 -14.90 -0.55
CA MET A 168 -11.92 -14.35 -0.69
C MET A 168 -12.82 -14.70 0.49
N ALA A 169 -12.60 -15.84 1.16
CA ALA A 169 -13.36 -16.19 2.35
C ALA A 169 -13.04 -15.24 3.53
N GLN A 170 -11.80 -14.78 3.63
CA GLN A 170 -11.42 -13.76 4.62
C GLN A 170 -12.09 -12.41 4.32
N LEU A 171 -12.14 -11.99 3.04
CA LEU A 171 -12.89 -10.80 2.64
C LEU A 171 -14.36 -10.88 3.10
N HIS A 172 -15.02 -12.01 2.82
CA HIS A 172 -16.42 -12.22 3.20
C HIS A 172 -16.63 -12.17 4.71
N ARG A 173 -15.75 -12.85 5.48
CA ARG A 173 -15.79 -12.82 6.96
C ARG A 173 -15.68 -11.39 7.48
N LEU A 174 -14.71 -10.63 7.01
CA LEU A 174 -14.51 -9.24 7.42
C LEU A 174 -15.74 -8.36 7.11
N ALA A 175 -16.28 -8.48 5.89
CA ALA A 175 -17.45 -7.70 5.47
C ALA A 175 -18.70 -8.00 6.32
N ILE A 176 -18.87 -9.25 6.73
CA ILE A 176 -20.08 -9.70 7.47
C ILE A 176 -19.92 -9.51 8.97
N HIS A 177 -18.78 -9.87 9.55
CA HIS A 177 -18.62 -9.94 11.02
C HIS A 177 -17.94 -8.71 11.61
N HIS A 178 -17.18 -7.94 10.80
CA HIS A 178 -16.45 -6.74 11.26
C HIS A 178 -16.84 -5.48 10.48
N PRO A 179 -18.14 -5.14 10.32
CA PRO A 179 -18.59 -4.01 9.47
C PRO A 179 -18.12 -2.64 9.98
N ASN A 180 -17.66 -2.56 11.23
CA ASN A 180 -17.11 -1.34 11.82
C ASN A 180 -15.64 -1.07 11.40
N ILE A 181 -14.96 -2.06 10.85
CA ILE A 181 -13.60 -1.94 10.32
C ILE A 181 -13.72 -1.80 8.80
N GLN A 182 -13.37 -0.63 8.26
CA GLN A 182 -13.51 -0.36 6.85
C GLN A 182 -12.56 -1.25 6.02
N LEU A 183 -13.12 -1.96 5.04
CA LEU A 183 -12.32 -2.76 4.11
C LEU A 183 -11.54 -1.87 3.15
N SER A 184 -10.26 -2.20 2.95
CA SER A 184 -9.40 -1.69 1.90
C SER A 184 -8.78 -2.85 1.14
N CYS A 185 -8.90 -2.84 -0.19
CA CYS A 185 -8.25 -3.85 -1.01
C CYS A 185 -6.72 -3.72 -0.87
N GLY A 186 -6.04 -4.84 -0.69
CA GLY A 186 -4.58 -4.92 -0.66
C GLY A 186 -4.02 -6.04 -1.53
N TRP A 187 -4.90 -6.74 -2.26
CA TRP A 187 -4.56 -7.76 -3.23
C TRP A 187 -5.05 -7.32 -4.61
N ASP A 188 -4.14 -6.85 -5.44
CA ASP A 188 -4.43 -5.97 -6.57
C ASP A 188 -5.36 -6.59 -7.63
N ASP A 189 -5.25 -7.89 -7.91
CA ASP A 189 -6.09 -8.61 -8.88
C ASP A 189 -7.53 -8.89 -8.39
N GLN A 190 -7.84 -8.64 -7.11
CA GLN A 190 -9.16 -8.82 -6.50
C GLN A 190 -9.89 -7.49 -6.23
N ALA A 191 -9.41 -6.37 -6.78
CA ALA A 191 -9.94 -5.04 -6.45
C ALA A 191 -11.44 -4.92 -6.81
N LEU A 192 -11.87 -5.51 -7.92
CA LEU A 192 -13.27 -5.49 -8.36
C LEU A 192 -14.19 -6.18 -7.34
N GLU A 193 -13.77 -7.34 -6.84
CA GLU A 193 -14.49 -8.11 -5.83
C GLU A 193 -14.56 -7.37 -4.51
N PHE A 194 -13.44 -6.77 -4.07
CA PHE A 194 -13.43 -5.93 -2.87
C PHE A 194 -14.43 -4.78 -2.95
N PHE A 195 -14.51 -4.09 -4.09
CA PHE A 195 -15.49 -3.03 -4.31
C PHE A 195 -16.93 -3.57 -4.32
N ALA A 196 -17.16 -4.74 -4.88
CA ALA A 196 -18.47 -5.39 -4.86
C ALA A 196 -18.91 -5.76 -3.42
N TRP A 197 -17.96 -6.08 -2.53
CA TRP A 197 -18.19 -6.37 -1.13
C TRP A 197 -18.10 -5.12 -0.23
N GLY A 198 -18.13 -3.92 -0.82
CA GLY A 198 -18.29 -2.67 -0.08
C GLY A 198 -17.00 -2.00 0.37
N ALA A 199 -15.83 -2.48 -0.05
CA ALA A 199 -14.59 -1.76 0.16
C ALA A 199 -14.67 -0.38 -0.51
N LYS A 200 -14.15 0.64 0.18
CA LYS A 200 -14.14 2.02 -0.31
C LYS A 200 -12.75 2.54 -0.61
N SER A 201 -11.74 1.72 -0.43
CA SER A 201 -10.37 2.08 -0.72
C SER A 201 -9.57 0.90 -1.27
N TRP A 202 -8.52 1.25 -1.97
CA TRP A 202 -7.56 0.29 -2.51
C TRP A 202 -6.15 0.81 -2.27
N VAL A 203 -5.34 0.02 -1.57
CA VAL A 203 -3.91 0.27 -1.39
C VAL A 203 -3.17 -0.53 -2.44
N CYS A 204 -2.81 0.10 -3.55
CA CYS A 204 -2.28 -0.55 -4.74
C CYS A 204 -0.91 -0.01 -5.14
N ALA A 205 0.03 -0.90 -5.40
CA ALA A 205 1.38 -0.50 -5.76
C ALA A 205 1.50 -0.01 -7.21
N GLY A 206 0.68 -0.54 -8.13
CA GLY A 206 0.62 -0.11 -9.52
C GLY A 206 0.28 1.39 -9.69
N SER A 207 -0.43 1.98 -8.73
CA SER A 207 -0.74 3.41 -8.73
C SER A 207 0.48 4.33 -8.62
N ASN A 208 1.68 3.80 -8.32
CA ASN A 208 2.92 4.55 -8.46
C ASN A 208 3.22 4.99 -9.90
N PHE A 209 2.70 4.30 -10.92
CA PHE A 209 3.01 4.58 -12.32
C PHE A 209 1.82 4.58 -13.29
N ILE A 210 0.68 4.00 -12.89
CA ILE A 210 -0.59 4.08 -13.61
C ILE A 210 -1.72 4.54 -12.67
N PRO A 211 -1.56 5.70 -11.98
CA PRO A 211 -2.53 6.16 -10.98
C PRO A 211 -3.92 6.41 -11.56
N ARG A 212 -4.01 6.95 -12.78
CA ARG A 212 -5.29 7.30 -13.42
C ARG A 212 -6.16 6.07 -13.68
N GLU A 213 -5.55 4.97 -14.07
CA GLU A 213 -6.22 3.70 -14.35
C GLU A 213 -6.79 3.08 -13.07
N HIS A 214 -6.04 3.18 -11.96
CA HIS A 214 -6.54 2.77 -10.64
C HIS A 214 -7.70 3.65 -10.17
N VAL A 215 -7.58 4.97 -10.33
CA VAL A 215 -8.67 5.91 -10.01
C VAL A 215 -9.90 5.62 -10.87
N ALA A 216 -9.74 5.33 -12.17
CA ALA A 216 -10.85 5.02 -13.07
C ALA A 216 -11.61 3.75 -12.64
N LEU A 217 -10.91 2.71 -12.17
CA LEU A 217 -11.57 1.51 -11.61
C LEU A 217 -12.35 1.85 -10.34
N TYR A 218 -11.75 2.61 -9.44
CA TYR A 218 -12.41 3.06 -8.22
C TYR A 218 -13.67 3.90 -8.53
N GLU A 219 -13.55 4.88 -9.41
CA GLU A 219 -14.67 5.74 -9.82
C GLU A 219 -15.80 4.91 -10.41
N ALA A 220 -15.49 4.01 -11.36
CA ALA A 220 -16.48 3.15 -11.98
C ALA A 220 -17.24 2.30 -10.95
N CYS A 221 -16.54 1.63 -10.03
CA CYS A 221 -17.15 0.69 -9.10
C CYS A 221 -17.78 1.36 -7.88
N VAL A 222 -17.11 2.36 -7.28
CA VAL A 222 -17.50 2.91 -5.97
C VAL A 222 -18.38 4.17 -6.14
N ILE A 223 -18.03 5.04 -7.07
CA ILE A 223 -18.74 6.31 -7.28
C ILE A 223 -19.93 6.13 -8.24
N GLU A 224 -19.67 5.62 -9.46
CA GLU A 224 -20.67 5.42 -10.49
C GLU A 224 -21.53 4.17 -10.25
N LYS A 225 -21.05 3.21 -9.43
CA LYS A 225 -21.65 1.88 -9.21
C LYS A 225 -21.86 1.09 -10.50
N ASN A 226 -21.01 1.33 -11.48
CA ASN A 226 -21.02 0.71 -12.79
C ASN A 226 -20.00 -0.45 -12.84
N PHE A 227 -20.38 -1.60 -12.31
CA PHE A 227 -19.52 -2.79 -12.29
C PHE A 227 -19.27 -3.38 -13.68
N ASP A 228 -20.10 -3.12 -14.68
CA ASP A 228 -19.82 -3.53 -16.06
C ASP A 228 -18.66 -2.75 -16.67
N LYS A 229 -18.58 -1.45 -16.41
CA LYS A 229 -17.42 -0.62 -16.73
C LYS A 229 -16.20 -1.05 -15.90
N GLY A 230 -16.39 -1.25 -14.59
CA GLY A 230 -15.34 -1.72 -13.69
C GLY A 230 -14.72 -3.04 -14.15
N ARG A 231 -15.53 -4.02 -14.55
CA ARG A 231 -15.05 -5.30 -15.07
C ARG A 231 -14.20 -5.15 -16.33
N ARG A 232 -14.59 -4.26 -17.25
CA ARG A 232 -13.80 -3.99 -18.48
C ARG A 232 -12.47 -3.34 -18.16
N ILE A 233 -12.43 -2.40 -17.20
CA ILE A 233 -11.19 -1.78 -16.74
C ILE A 233 -10.30 -2.82 -16.05
N MET A 234 -10.86 -3.61 -15.12
CA MET A 234 -10.11 -4.66 -14.42
C MET A 234 -9.54 -5.70 -15.37
N ALA A 235 -10.34 -6.16 -16.36
CA ALA A 235 -9.86 -7.10 -17.38
C ALA A 235 -8.66 -6.54 -18.17
N ALA A 236 -8.65 -5.24 -18.47
CA ALA A 236 -7.52 -4.60 -19.12
C ALA A 236 -6.28 -4.49 -18.18
N MET A 237 -6.48 -4.43 -16.87
CA MET A 237 -5.41 -4.37 -15.86
C MET A 237 -4.81 -5.74 -15.54
N MET A 238 -5.55 -6.85 -15.72
CA MET A 238 -5.10 -8.20 -15.32
C MET A 238 -3.71 -8.59 -15.84
N PRO A 239 -3.32 -8.34 -17.12
CA PRO A 239 -1.97 -8.69 -17.58
C PRO A 239 -0.86 -7.97 -16.81
N LEU A 240 -1.13 -6.77 -16.29
CA LEU A 240 -0.18 -6.06 -15.44
C LEU A 240 -0.17 -6.67 -14.03
N MET A 241 -1.31 -7.03 -13.46
CA MET A 241 -1.38 -7.69 -12.15
C MET A 241 -0.59 -9.01 -12.17
N ASP A 242 -0.78 -9.83 -13.20
CA ASP A 242 -0.02 -11.07 -13.41
C ASP A 242 1.49 -10.80 -13.49
N PHE A 243 1.89 -9.74 -14.22
CA PHE A 243 3.30 -9.35 -14.32
C PHE A 243 3.90 -8.94 -12.96
N LEU A 244 3.16 -8.14 -12.18
CA LEU A 244 3.60 -7.67 -10.87
C LEU A 244 3.74 -8.81 -9.86
N GLU A 245 2.80 -9.74 -9.85
CA GLU A 245 2.83 -10.91 -8.95
C GLU A 245 3.80 -12.01 -9.41
N GLY A 246 4.39 -11.89 -10.59
CA GLY A 246 5.36 -12.84 -11.16
C GLY A 246 6.71 -12.96 -10.44
N GLY A 247 6.88 -12.29 -9.27
CA GLY A 247 7.98 -12.49 -8.33
C GLY A 247 8.99 -11.34 -8.18
N LYS A 248 9.04 -10.38 -9.09
CA LYS A 248 9.92 -9.19 -9.01
C LYS A 248 9.11 -7.90 -8.78
N PHE A 249 8.26 -7.94 -7.78
CA PHE A 249 7.24 -6.92 -7.51
C PHE A 249 7.80 -5.49 -7.41
N VAL A 250 8.70 -5.25 -6.46
CA VAL A 250 9.26 -3.89 -6.23
C VAL A 250 10.06 -3.41 -7.43
N GLN A 251 10.81 -4.31 -8.05
CA GLN A 251 11.59 -4.03 -9.26
C GLN A 251 10.66 -3.58 -10.41
N ALA A 252 9.55 -4.29 -10.60
CA ALA A 252 8.57 -3.96 -11.63
C ALA A 252 7.91 -2.60 -11.37
N ILE A 253 7.53 -2.30 -10.12
CA ILE A 253 6.96 -1.01 -9.74
C ILE A 253 7.95 0.13 -10.02
N LYS A 254 9.21 0.02 -9.59
CA LYS A 254 10.24 1.05 -9.84
C LYS A 254 10.48 1.26 -11.33
N ASN A 255 10.58 0.19 -12.11
CA ASN A 255 10.73 0.30 -13.56
C ASN A 255 9.47 0.91 -14.21
N GLY A 256 8.26 0.59 -13.72
CA GLY A 256 7.02 1.24 -14.14
C GLY A 256 7.03 2.75 -13.90
N VAL A 257 7.51 3.21 -12.75
CA VAL A 257 7.67 4.64 -12.45
C VAL A 257 8.67 5.30 -13.40
N ALA A 258 9.76 4.61 -13.73
CA ALA A 258 10.75 5.11 -14.68
C ALA A 258 10.18 5.29 -16.11
N LEU A 259 9.15 4.52 -16.51
CA LEU A 259 8.44 4.73 -17.78
C LEU A 259 7.74 6.10 -17.87
N ASN A 260 7.45 6.72 -16.73
CA ASN A 260 6.88 8.07 -16.67
C ASN A 260 7.96 9.18 -16.60
N GLY A 261 9.25 8.83 -16.81
CA GLY A 261 10.36 9.79 -16.82
C GLY A 261 10.89 10.18 -15.43
N LEU A 262 10.47 9.47 -14.37
CA LEU A 262 10.94 9.72 -13.01
C LEU A 262 12.17 8.87 -12.68
N SER A 263 13.13 9.47 -11.96
CA SER A 263 14.28 8.74 -11.44
C SER A 263 13.85 7.83 -10.28
N THR A 264 14.22 6.54 -10.33
CA THR A 264 13.87 5.57 -9.28
C THR A 264 15.10 4.90 -8.68
N GLY A 265 16.23 4.89 -9.41
CA GLY A 265 17.39 4.08 -9.08
C GLY A 265 17.08 2.58 -9.14
N GLY A 266 17.97 1.78 -8.58
CA GLY A 266 17.77 0.34 -8.45
C GLY A 266 16.99 -0.05 -7.19
N VAL A 267 17.06 -1.32 -6.82
CA VAL A 267 16.56 -1.86 -5.56
C VAL A 267 17.70 -2.19 -4.61
N ARG A 268 17.46 -2.21 -3.30
CA ARG A 268 18.47 -2.63 -2.33
C ARG A 268 18.69 -4.14 -2.35
N LYS A 269 19.92 -4.55 -2.12
CA LYS A 269 20.26 -5.96 -1.92
C LYS A 269 19.42 -6.57 -0.78
N PRO A 270 18.99 -7.85 -0.86
CA PRO A 270 19.44 -8.87 -1.83
C PRO A 270 18.73 -8.83 -3.19
N LEU A 271 17.77 -7.91 -3.40
CA LEU A 271 17.06 -7.83 -4.67
C LEU A 271 18.00 -7.36 -5.80
N SER A 272 17.68 -7.76 -7.04
CA SER A 272 18.32 -7.31 -8.28
C SER A 272 17.27 -6.74 -9.22
N ASP A 273 17.66 -5.79 -10.06
CA ASP A 273 16.75 -5.15 -11.01
C ASP A 273 16.20 -6.13 -12.06
N LEU A 274 15.19 -5.68 -12.81
CA LEU A 274 14.70 -6.37 -14.00
C LEU A 274 15.79 -6.41 -15.07
N ASP A 275 15.83 -7.51 -15.81
CA ASP A 275 16.65 -7.58 -17.03
C ASP A 275 16.00 -6.82 -18.20
N ALA A 276 16.74 -6.76 -19.33
CA ALA A 276 16.27 -6.00 -20.50
C ALA A 276 14.97 -6.57 -21.10
N ALA A 277 14.81 -7.89 -21.10
CA ALA A 277 13.62 -8.54 -21.63
C ALA A 277 12.39 -8.29 -20.74
N GLU A 278 12.58 -8.36 -19.42
CA GLU A 278 11.55 -8.05 -18.42
C GLU A 278 11.11 -6.58 -18.50
N LYS A 279 12.05 -5.63 -18.66
CA LYS A 279 11.73 -4.20 -18.83
C LYS A 279 10.91 -3.95 -20.09
N GLN A 280 11.27 -4.61 -21.22
CA GLN A 280 10.49 -4.52 -22.45
C GLN A 280 9.10 -5.14 -22.31
N ALA A 281 8.97 -6.27 -21.59
CA ALA A 281 7.68 -6.89 -21.33
C ALA A 281 6.79 -5.98 -20.51
N LEU A 282 7.31 -5.39 -19.43
CA LEU A 282 6.57 -4.41 -18.61
C LEU A 282 6.10 -3.22 -19.46
N GLN A 283 6.97 -2.65 -20.29
CA GLN A 283 6.62 -1.52 -21.15
C GLN A 283 5.48 -1.87 -22.13
N ARG A 284 5.52 -3.07 -22.75
CA ARG A 284 4.42 -3.51 -23.63
C ARG A 284 3.10 -3.62 -22.87
N VAL A 285 3.11 -4.32 -21.73
CA VAL A 285 1.90 -4.50 -20.91
C VAL A 285 1.30 -3.15 -20.48
N VAL A 286 2.12 -2.20 -20.04
CA VAL A 286 1.65 -0.86 -19.64
C VAL A 286 1.09 -0.08 -20.82
N THR A 287 1.72 -0.18 -22.00
CA THR A 287 1.27 0.51 -23.20
C THR A 287 -0.09 -0.02 -23.67
N GLU A 288 -0.25 -1.34 -23.73
CA GLU A 288 -1.48 -2.02 -24.14
C GLU A 288 -2.63 -1.72 -23.16
N LEU A 289 -2.35 -1.78 -21.85
CA LEU A 289 -3.30 -1.44 -20.81
C LEU A 289 -3.84 -0.02 -20.97
N LYS A 290 -2.95 0.98 -21.09
CA LYS A 290 -3.35 2.39 -21.25
C LYS A 290 -4.18 2.60 -22.52
N ALA A 291 -3.80 1.97 -23.63
CA ALA A 291 -4.54 2.04 -24.89
C ALA A 291 -5.92 1.41 -24.79
N THR A 292 -6.05 0.27 -24.10
CA THR A 292 -7.33 -0.43 -23.89
C THR A 292 -8.27 0.38 -23.00
N ILE A 293 -7.77 0.89 -21.86
CA ILE A 293 -8.62 1.67 -20.92
C ILE A 293 -9.09 2.98 -21.57
N ALA A 294 -8.28 3.62 -22.40
CA ALA A 294 -8.68 4.85 -23.10
C ALA A 294 -9.91 4.67 -24.02
N GLN A 295 -10.26 3.44 -24.39
CA GLN A 295 -11.42 3.10 -25.22
C GLN A 295 -12.66 2.70 -24.39
N ILE A 296 -12.56 2.63 -23.07
CA ILE A 296 -13.65 2.25 -22.17
C ILE A 296 -14.42 3.52 -21.77
N HIS A 297 -15.65 3.61 -22.26
CA HIS A 297 -16.58 4.72 -21.97
C HIS A 297 -17.60 4.34 -20.91
#